data_a009729e8e4ace0ef5c4a94a4209406d
#
_entry.id   a009729e8e4ace0ef5c4a94a4209406d
#
_cell.length_a   1.000
_cell.length_b   1.000
_cell.length_c   1.000
_cell.angle_alpha   90.00
_cell.angle_beta   90.00
_cell.angle_gamma   90.00
#
_symmetry.space_group_name_H-M   'P 1'
#
loop_
_entity.id
_entity.type
_entity.pdbx_description
1 polymer ?
#
loop_
_entity_poly.entity_id
_entity_poly.type
_entity_poly.pdbx_seq_one_letter_code
_entity_poly.pdbx_strand_id
1 'polypeptide(L)'
;MRKTIHLFLFFLFLTSLVQASGVGSNDLPADVIRLTDSLKQVYAPDGRVALFQTHYTVSGRKMMLRGVTTAAAAKEALLQGLGKAGYEVMDCMKVLPDEAALEGKTYGVVNLSVCNLHVKPDFASEMTTQALLGMPVRVLQFDGWYRIQTPDNYIAWVHRAGVRLMDSAEVADWNRAEKIVVTTHYGFVYSAPNRRSQTVSDIVAGNRLKWLGSKRDFYKVAYPDGRTGYVEKADACPEKQWRKSLKKDPGSILKTAYTLIGVPYLWAGTSSKGMDCSGLVRTVLYMHDMIIPRDASQQAYVGEHIEIASDFSNLQPGDLVFFGSPATAERKARVVHVGIYIGQGRFIHSQGDVHVSSLDASDPLFDAFNRGRLLFATRVIPYINKMDELNTTDTNPYYRWGVEESD
;
A
#
# COMPACT_ATOMS: atom_id res chain seq x y z
N MET A 1 51.80 -56.69 11.43
CA MET A 1 51.36 -55.41 10.90
C MET A 1 50.66 -55.65 9.58
N ARG A 2 49.32 -55.74 9.59
CA ARG A 2 48.52 -55.89 8.38
C ARG A 2 47.77 -54.56 8.16
N LYS A 3 48.02 -53.88 7.01
CA LYS A 3 47.33 -52.68 6.57
C LYS A 3 46.07 -53.08 5.84
N THR A 4 44.92 -52.74 6.38
CA THR A 4 43.60 -52.91 5.73
C THR A 4 43.33 -51.67 4.90
N ILE A 5 43.18 -51.83 3.58
CA ILE A 5 42.83 -50.80 2.64
C ILE A 5 41.29 -50.80 2.53
N HIS A 6 40.63 -49.73 2.94
CA HIS A 6 39.22 -49.54 2.71
C HIS A 6 39.00 -48.84 1.33
N LEU A 7 38.40 -49.60 0.45
CA LEU A 7 37.98 -49.17 -0.89
C LEU A 7 36.62 -48.41 -0.74
N PHE A 8 36.64 -47.09 -0.90
CA PHE A 8 35.44 -46.28 -0.99
C PHE A 8 34.92 -46.32 -2.44
N LEU A 9 33.79 -47.00 -2.66
CA LEU A 9 33.05 -46.95 -3.91
C LEU A 9 32.28 -45.59 -3.94
N PHE A 10 32.70 -44.68 -4.82
CA PHE A 10 31.99 -43.48 -5.17
C PHE A 10 30.88 -43.84 -6.20
N PHE A 11 29.61 -43.85 -5.76
CA PHE A 11 28.48 -43.91 -6.68
C PHE A 11 28.27 -42.49 -7.26
N LEU A 12 28.72 -42.28 -8.49
CA LEU A 12 28.34 -41.13 -9.30
C LEU A 12 26.88 -41.26 -9.72
N PHE A 13 25.99 -40.56 -9.02
CA PHE A 13 24.66 -40.29 -9.56
C PHE A 13 24.80 -39.20 -10.65
N LEU A 14 24.74 -39.61 -11.91
CA LEU A 14 24.52 -38.71 -13.02
C LEU A 14 23.08 -38.21 -12.91
N THR A 15 22.86 -37.05 -12.27
CA THR A 15 21.62 -36.27 -12.46
C THR A 15 21.72 -35.58 -13.80
N SER A 16 21.04 -36.11 -14.79
CA SER A 16 20.77 -35.41 -16.04
C SER A 16 19.92 -34.18 -15.70
N LEU A 17 20.58 -33.00 -15.62
CA LEU A 17 19.89 -31.71 -15.68
C LEU A 17 19.23 -31.62 -17.05
N VAL A 18 17.95 -31.95 -17.13
CA VAL A 18 17.10 -31.47 -18.22
C VAL A 18 16.98 -29.96 -18.02
N GLN A 19 17.78 -29.20 -18.74
CA GLN A 19 17.55 -27.77 -18.93
C GLN A 19 16.21 -27.65 -19.67
N ALA A 20 15.13 -27.44 -18.93
CA ALA A 20 13.89 -26.94 -19.50
C ALA A 20 14.17 -25.51 -19.97
N SER A 21 14.41 -25.36 -21.27
CA SER A 21 14.38 -24.06 -21.95
C SER A 21 12.97 -23.51 -21.74
N GLY A 22 12.82 -22.53 -20.83
CA GLY A 22 11.58 -21.78 -20.67
C GLY A 22 11.26 -21.12 -22.01
N VAL A 23 10.16 -21.49 -22.62
CA VAL A 23 9.64 -20.86 -23.83
C VAL A 23 9.35 -19.41 -23.46
N GLY A 24 10.02 -18.46 -24.10
CA GLY A 24 9.75 -17.02 -23.92
C GLY A 24 8.31 -16.70 -24.33
N SER A 25 7.79 -15.58 -23.84
CA SER A 25 6.40 -15.13 -24.11
C SER A 25 6.04 -15.03 -25.61
N ASN A 26 7.00 -15.08 -26.51
CA ASN A 26 6.79 -14.99 -27.96
C ASN A 26 6.32 -16.30 -28.62
N ASP A 27 6.32 -17.42 -27.92
CA ASP A 27 5.95 -18.74 -28.46
C ASP A 27 4.62 -19.30 -27.90
N LEU A 28 3.89 -18.51 -27.13
CA LEU A 28 2.58 -18.93 -26.63
C LEU A 28 1.53 -18.88 -27.74
N PRO A 29 0.63 -19.87 -27.83
CA PRO A 29 -0.48 -19.83 -28.77
C PRO A 29 -1.35 -18.58 -28.61
N ALA A 30 -1.77 -18.00 -29.73
CA ALA A 30 -2.51 -16.72 -29.74
C ALA A 30 -3.86 -16.80 -29.00
N ASP A 31 -4.49 -17.96 -28.96
CA ASP A 31 -5.72 -18.22 -28.20
C ASP A 31 -5.47 -18.20 -26.68
N VAL A 32 -4.34 -18.73 -26.20
CA VAL A 32 -3.92 -18.69 -24.80
C VAL A 32 -3.63 -17.24 -24.37
N ILE A 33 -2.92 -16.47 -25.20
CA ILE A 33 -2.63 -15.06 -24.95
C ILE A 33 -3.94 -14.28 -24.82
N ARG A 34 -4.84 -14.37 -25.82
CA ARG A 34 -6.13 -13.66 -25.82
C ARG A 34 -6.99 -14.00 -24.59
N LEU A 35 -7.08 -15.30 -24.23
CA LEU A 35 -7.82 -15.73 -23.05
C LEU A 35 -7.24 -15.14 -21.77
N THR A 36 -5.91 -15.22 -21.61
CA THR A 36 -5.20 -14.69 -20.44
C THR A 36 -5.40 -13.20 -20.30
N ASP A 37 -5.22 -12.43 -21.38
CA ASP A 37 -5.37 -10.98 -21.38
C ASP A 37 -6.81 -10.56 -21.10
N SER A 38 -7.79 -11.25 -21.68
CA SER A 38 -9.21 -11.01 -21.40
C SER A 38 -9.56 -11.22 -19.93
N LEU A 39 -9.10 -12.31 -19.32
CA LEU A 39 -9.33 -12.60 -17.90
C LEU A 39 -8.59 -11.60 -16.99
N LYS A 40 -7.38 -11.21 -17.36
CA LYS A 40 -6.64 -10.17 -16.65
C LYS A 40 -7.37 -8.83 -16.63
N GLN A 41 -7.96 -8.42 -17.75
CA GLN A 41 -8.76 -7.19 -17.83
C GLN A 41 -10.01 -7.23 -16.93
N VAL A 42 -10.61 -8.41 -16.72
CA VAL A 42 -11.80 -8.57 -15.89
C VAL A 42 -11.45 -8.65 -14.41
N TYR A 43 -10.44 -9.47 -14.04
CA TYR A 43 -10.18 -9.84 -12.63
C TYR A 43 -9.03 -9.10 -11.98
N ALA A 44 -8.10 -8.54 -12.75
CA ALA A 44 -6.94 -7.82 -12.25
C ALA A 44 -6.50 -6.72 -13.23
N PRO A 45 -7.41 -5.76 -13.55
CA PRO A 45 -7.11 -4.65 -14.47
C PRO A 45 -5.99 -3.74 -13.94
N ASP A 46 -5.86 -3.62 -12.62
CA ASP A 46 -4.75 -2.95 -11.95
C ASP A 46 -3.95 -3.96 -11.10
N GLY A 47 -2.76 -4.31 -11.58
CA GLY A 47 -1.88 -5.27 -10.90
C GLY A 47 -1.31 -4.79 -9.57
N ARG A 48 -1.57 -3.52 -9.18
CA ARG A 48 -1.18 -2.97 -7.88
C ARG A 48 -2.15 -3.37 -6.77
N VAL A 49 -3.40 -3.71 -7.11
CA VAL A 49 -4.45 -4.03 -6.14
C VAL A 49 -5.03 -5.43 -6.28
N ALA A 50 -4.84 -6.07 -7.43
CA ALA A 50 -5.24 -7.44 -7.69
C ALA A 50 -4.19 -8.16 -8.55
N LEU A 51 -3.94 -9.43 -8.26
CA LEU A 51 -2.92 -10.20 -8.94
C LEU A 51 -3.55 -11.24 -9.88
N PHE A 52 -3.05 -11.29 -11.12
CA PHE A 52 -3.26 -12.37 -12.06
C PHE A 52 -1.97 -12.53 -12.88
N GLN A 53 -1.04 -13.32 -12.34
CA GLN A 53 0.29 -13.55 -12.90
C GLN A 53 0.38 -15.01 -13.34
N THR A 54 0.65 -15.23 -14.63
CA THR A 54 0.68 -16.54 -15.24
C THR A 54 2.00 -16.80 -15.94
N HIS A 55 2.49 -18.02 -15.85
CA HIS A 55 3.66 -18.52 -16.56
C HIS A 55 3.30 -19.89 -17.15
N TYR A 56 3.58 -20.05 -18.43
CA TYR A 56 3.24 -21.25 -19.17
C TYR A 56 4.50 -21.97 -19.66
N THR A 57 4.48 -23.30 -19.55
CA THR A 57 5.41 -24.17 -20.29
C THR A 57 4.56 -25.05 -21.17
N VAL A 58 4.73 -24.95 -22.49
CA VAL A 58 3.86 -25.61 -23.49
C VAL A 58 4.64 -26.64 -24.28
N SER A 59 4.07 -27.82 -24.48
CA SER A 59 4.60 -28.85 -25.35
C SER A 59 3.43 -29.53 -26.12
N GLY A 60 3.20 -29.09 -27.35
CA GLY A 60 2.02 -29.46 -28.15
C GLY A 60 0.71 -29.02 -27.45
N ARG A 61 -0.13 -29.97 -27.08
CA ARG A 61 -1.38 -29.71 -26.32
C ARG A 61 -1.23 -29.83 -24.81
N LYS A 62 -0.07 -30.26 -24.33
CA LYS A 62 0.23 -30.31 -22.90
C LYS A 62 0.77 -28.98 -22.42
N MET A 63 0.26 -28.53 -21.29
CA MET A 63 0.62 -27.23 -20.73
C MET A 63 0.80 -27.32 -19.21
N MET A 64 1.90 -26.76 -18.69
CA MET A 64 2.04 -26.50 -17.26
C MET A 64 1.75 -25.03 -17.00
N LEU A 65 0.74 -24.77 -16.18
CA LEU A 65 0.36 -23.41 -15.73
C LEU A 65 0.92 -23.17 -14.32
N ARG A 66 1.79 -22.18 -14.19
CA ARG A 66 2.29 -21.66 -12.91
C ARG A 66 1.87 -20.21 -12.73
N GLY A 67 1.94 -19.71 -11.51
CA GLY A 67 1.66 -18.32 -11.21
C GLY A 67 0.84 -18.13 -9.95
N VAL A 68 0.32 -16.92 -9.78
CA VAL A 68 -0.49 -16.54 -8.61
C VAL A 68 -1.66 -15.67 -9.03
N THR A 69 -2.77 -15.77 -8.29
CA THR A 69 -3.91 -14.85 -8.42
C THR A 69 -4.53 -14.57 -7.06
N THR A 70 -5.07 -13.36 -6.89
CA THR A 70 -5.92 -13.02 -5.73
C THR A 70 -7.40 -13.33 -5.97
N ALA A 71 -7.78 -13.72 -7.20
CA ALA A 71 -9.15 -14.05 -7.60
C ALA A 71 -9.27 -15.53 -7.97
N ALA A 72 -9.88 -16.34 -7.11
CA ALA A 72 -10.11 -17.78 -7.39
C ALA A 72 -10.90 -18.00 -8.69
N ALA A 73 -11.94 -17.19 -8.92
CA ALA A 73 -12.75 -17.24 -10.13
C ALA A 73 -11.95 -17.01 -11.43
N ALA A 74 -10.89 -16.19 -11.37
CA ALA A 74 -10.00 -15.98 -12.52
C ALA A 74 -9.23 -17.24 -12.89
N LYS A 75 -8.74 -17.99 -11.89
CA LYS A 75 -8.06 -19.27 -12.09
C LYS A 75 -9.02 -20.31 -12.69
N GLU A 76 -10.22 -20.44 -12.13
CA GLU A 76 -11.23 -21.37 -12.60
C GLU A 76 -11.62 -21.09 -14.07
N ALA A 77 -11.88 -19.81 -14.39
CA ALA A 77 -12.20 -19.38 -15.75
C ALA A 77 -11.06 -19.67 -16.73
N LEU A 78 -9.80 -19.48 -16.30
CA LEU A 78 -8.62 -19.77 -17.11
C LEU A 78 -8.52 -21.27 -17.41
N LEU A 79 -8.63 -22.15 -16.39
CA LEU A 79 -8.55 -23.59 -16.55
C LEU A 79 -9.67 -24.11 -17.46
N GLN A 80 -10.90 -23.63 -17.29
CA GLN A 80 -12.03 -23.98 -18.14
C GLN A 80 -11.82 -23.54 -19.60
N GLY A 81 -11.32 -22.32 -19.81
CA GLY A 81 -11.05 -21.79 -21.14
C GLY A 81 -9.96 -22.58 -21.87
N LEU A 82 -8.86 -22.89 -21.18
CA LEU A 82 -7.77 -23.72 -21.72
C LEU A 82 -8.25 -25.14 -22.06
N GLY A 83 -9.06 -25.76 -21.19
CA GLY A 83 -9.65 -27.07 -21.44
C GLY A 83 -10.58 -27.08 -22.66
N LYS A 84 -11.44 -26.04 -22.81
CA LYS A 84 -12.31 -25.89 -24.02
C LYS A 84 -11.49 -25.69 -25.30
N ALA A 85 -10.30 -25.04 -25.20
CA ALA A 85 -9.38 -24.90 -26.32
C ALA A 85 -8.57 -26.19 -26.62
N GLY A 86 -8.81 -27.27 -25.88
CA GLY A 86 -8.20 -28.58 -26.10
C GLY A 86 -6.80 -28.74 -25.51
N TYR A 87 -6.43 -27.92 -24.49
CA TYR A 87 -5.18 -28.10 -23.75
C TYR A 87 -5.36 -29.02 -22.54
N GLU A 88 -4.39 -29.93 -22.36
CA GLU A 88 -4.23 -30.74 -21.13
C GLU A 88 -3.36 -29.93 -20.15
N VAL A 89 -3.97 -29.38 -19.09
CA VAL A 89 -3.30 -28.42 -18.19
C VAL A 89 -2.88 -29.10 -16.89
N MET A 90 -1.59 -29.11 -16.61
CA MET A 90 -1.04 -29.33 -15.27
C MET A 90 -1.11 -28.03 -14.49
N ASP A 91 -2.08 -27.94 -13.59
CA ASP A 91 -2.31 -26.73 -12.77
C ASP A 91 -1.36 -26.67 -11.57
N CYS A 92 -0.45 -25.70 -11.59
CA CYS A 92 0.44 -25.33 -10.49
C CYS A 92 0.24 -23.84 -10.08
N MET A 93 -0.86 -23.22 -10.50
CA MET A 93 -1.19 -21.83 -10.14
C MET A 93 -1.77 -21.77 -8.73
N LYS A 94 -1.27 -20.86 -7.92
CA LYS A 94 -1.74 -20.65 -6.54
C LYS A 94 -2.78 -19.54 -6.47
N VAL A 95 -3.80 -19.76 -5.64
CA VAL A 95 -4.74 -18.70 -5.19
C VAL A 95 -4.19 -18.13 -3.90
N LEU A 96 -4.13 -16.80 -3.81
CA LEU A 96 -3.63 -16.08 -2.66
C LEU A 96 -4.78 -15.58 -1.76
N PRO A 97 -4.60 -15.60 -0.44
CA PRO A 97 -3.40 -15.97 0.33
C PRO A 97 -3.01 -17.45 0.19
N ASP A 98 -1.70 -17.73 0.20
CA ASP A 98 -1.17 -19.11 0.29
C ASP A 98 -1.21 -19.57 1.75
N GLU A 99 -2.38 -19.98 2.22
CA GLU A 99 -2.64 -20.35 3.62
C GLU A 99 -1.70 -21.46 4.12
N ALA A 100 -1.39 -22.42 3.26
CA ALA A 100 -0.51 -23.54 3.62
C ALA A 100 0.94 -23.06 3.88
N ALA A 101 1.47 -22.20 3.01
CA ALA A 101 2.82 -21.66 3.15
C ALA A 101 2.93 -20.63 4.29
N LEU A 102 1.81 -20.03 4.69
CA LEU A 102 1.71 -19.05 5.79
C LEU A 102 1.26 -19.70 7.12
N GLU A 103 1.08 -21.03 7.15
CA GLU A 103 0.66 -21.77 8.35
C GLU A 103 -0.64 -21.19 8.97
N GLY A 104 -1.59 -20.75 8.12
CA GLY A 104 -2.84 -20.12 8.53
C GLY A 104 -2.71 -18.64 8.96
N LYS A 105 -1.50 -18.07 9.01
CA LYS A 105 -1.27 -16.67 9.41
C LYS A 105 -1.35 -15.73 8.22
N THR A 106 -2.54 -15.53 7.71
CA THR A 106 -2.81 -14.69 6.53
C THR A 106 -3.09 -13.22 6.88
N TYR A 107 -2.90 -12.83 8.14
CA TYR A 107 -3.01 -11.48 8.66
C TYR A 107 -1.69 -11.02 9.23
N GLY A 108 -1.54 -9.71 9.39
CA GLY A 108 -0.41 -9.13 10.06
C GLY A 108 -0.66 -7.70 10.50
N VAL A 109 0.23 -7.20 11.33
CA VAL A 109 0.24 -5.78 11.74
C VAL A 109 1.65 -5.24 11.57
N VAL A 110 1.74 -4.05 11.00
CA VAL A 110 3.03 -3.37 10.76
C VAL A 110 3.70 -3.06 12.10
N ASN A 111 4.98 -3.38 12.21
CA ASN A 111 5.75 -3.41 13.46
C ASN A 111 6.88 -2.37 13.54
N LEU A 112 7.12 -1.62 12.47
CA LEU A 112 8.08 -0.52 12.38
C LEU A 112 7.34 0.82 12.23
N SER A 113 7.92 1.91 12.72
CA SER A 113 7.34 3.25 12.60
C SER A 113 6.93 3.58 11.17
N VAL A 114 7.82 3.27 10.23
CA VAL A 114 7.58 3.32 8.78
C VAL A 114 8.21 2.08 8.17
N CYS A 115 7.45 1.34 7.41
CA CYS A 115 7.87 0.12 6.74
C CYS A 115 7.87 0.33 5.22
N ASN A 116 9.02 0.16 4.57
CA ASN A 116 9.13 0.29 3.12
C ASN A 116 8.61 -0.97 2.43
N LEU A 117 7.81 -0.78 1.39
CA LEU A 117 7.26 -1.82 0.56
C LEU A 117 7.86 -1.72 -0.85
N HIS A 118 8.22 -2.86 -1.43
CA HIS A 118 9.01 -2.97 -2.66
C HIS A 118 8.28 -3.74 -3.76
N VAL A 119 8.66 -3.50 -5.01
CA VAL A 119 8.14 -4.24 -6.19
C VAL A 119 8.50 -5.72 -6.12
N LYS A 120 9.71 -6.04 -5.64
CA LYS A 120 10.25 -7.40 -5.51
C LYS A 120 10.75 -7.64 -4.08
N PRO A 121 10.91 -8.90 -3.64
CA PRO A 121 11.43 -9.25 -2.32
C PRO A 121 12.95 -9.03 -2.23
N ASP A 122 13.39 -7.80 -2.43
CA ASP A 122 14.79 -7.40 -2.47
C ASP A 122 14.93 -5.94 -2.04
N PHE A 123 15.93 -5.62 -1.19
CA PHE A 123 16.25 -4.26 -0.73
C PHE A 123 16.71 -3.33 -1.87
N ALA A 124 17.32 -3.87 -2.92
CA ALA A 124 17.73 -3.11 -4.10
C ALA A 124 16.58 -2.85 -5.09
N SER A 125 15.41 -3.47 -4.85
CA SER A 125 14.22 -3.25 -5.67
C SER A 125 13.61 -1.89 -5.41
N GLU A 126 12.93 -1.34 -6.42
CA GLU A 126 12.17 -0.10 -6.32
C GLU A 126 11.16 -0.16 -5.15
N MET A 127 11.13 0.90 -4.35
CA MET A 127 10.10 1.13 -3.34
C MET A 127 8.82 1.63 -4.04
N THR A 128 7.66 1.14 -3.60
CA THR A 128 6.36 1.49 -4.20
C THR A 128 5.43 2.24 -3.26
N THR A 129 5.55 1.97 -1.96
CA THR A 129 4.76 2.62 -0.91
C THR A 129 5.38 2.38 0.46
N GLN A 130 4.78 2.96 1.49
CA GLN A 130 5.11 2.71 2.89
C GLN A 130 3.86 2.33 3.68
N ALA A 131 4.04 1.52 4.72
CA ALA A 131 3.01 1.20 5.71
C ALA A 131 3.47 1.66 7.11
N LEU A 132 2.52 2.10 7.94
CA LEU A 132 2.78 2.71 9.24
C LEU A 132 2.55 1.74 10.39
N LEU A 133 3.30 1.90 11.48
CA LEU A 133 3.18 1.10 12.70
C LEU A 133 1.71 0.99 13.17
N GLY A 134 1.31 -0.24 13.45
CA GLY A 134 -0.03 -0.55 13.92
C GLY A 134 -1.08 -0.72 12.82
N MET A 135 -0.72 -0.52 11.54
CA MET A 135 -1.60 -0.75 10.40
C MET A 135 -1.84 -2.25 10.21
N PRO A 136 -3.09 -2.75 10.23
CA PRO A 136 -3.40 -4.12 9.87
C PRO A 136 -3.21 -4.33 8.37
N VAL A 137 -2.72 -5.51 7.98
CA VAL A 137 -2.46 -5.87 6.58
C VAL A 137 -2.87 -7.31 6.33
N ARG A 138 -3.24 -7.63 5.09
CA ARG A 138 -3.40 -9.01 4.64
C ARG A 138 -2.05 -9.53 4.17
N VAL A 139 -1.68 -10.74 4.59
CA VAL A 139 -0.45 -11.40 4.14
C VAL A 139 -0.83 -12.43 3.09
N LEU A 140 -0.29 -12.28 1.89
CA LEU A 140 -0.69 -13.06 0.71
C LEU A 140 0.26 -14.21 0.45
N GLN A 141 1.57 -14.01 0.61
CA GLN A 141 2.61 -14.94 0.20
C GLN A 141 3.89 -14.70 1.00
N PHE A 142 4.72 -15.75 1.10
CA PHE A 142 6.07 -15.68 1.65
C PHE A 142 7.09 -16.20 0.63
N ASP A 143 8.15 -15.40 0.42
CA ASP A 143 9.34 -15.75 -0.37
C ASP A 143 10.56 -15.01 0.23
N GLY A 144 10.98 -15.43 1.44
CA GLY A 144 11.98 -14.71 2.23
C GLY A 144 11.48 -13.34 2.77
N TRP A 145 10.57 -12.72 2.06
CA TRP A 145 9.79 -11.52 2.38
C TRP A 145 8.31 -11.87 2.37
N TYR A 146 7.48 -11.01 2.99
CA TYR A 146 6.03 -11.13 2.88
C TYR A 146 5.51 -10.28 1.72
N ARG A 147 4.64 -10.86 0.88
CA ARG A 147 3.80 -10.08 -0.01
C ARG A 147 2.54 -9.74 0.74
N ILE A 148 2.29 -8.46 0.92
CA ILE A 148 1.15 -7.97 1.72
C ILE A 148 0.22 -7.10 0.88
N GLN A 149 -1.00 -6.95 1.37
CA GLN A 149 -1.97 -5.98 0.87
C GLN A 149 -2.34 -5.04 2.00
N THR A 150 -2.21 -3.74 1.76
CA THR A 150 -2.52 -2.65 2.72
C THR A 150 -4.00 -2.25 2.67
N PRO A 151 -4.51 -1.49 3.66
CA PRO A 151 -5.93 -1.09 3.71
C PRO A 151 -6.47 -0.31 2.52
N ASP A 152 -5.61 0.32 1.72
CA ASP A 152 -5.91 0.92 0.42
C ASP A 152 -5.79 -0.07 -0.75
N ASN A 153 -5.81 -1.37 -0.44
CA ASN A 153 -5.70 -2.51 -1.34
C ASN A 153 -4.37 -2.63 -2.10
N TYR A 154 -3.35 -1.83 -1.80
CA TYR A 154 -2.08 -1.87 -2.51
C TYR A 154 -1.27 -3.13 -2.14
N ILE A 155 -0.77 -3.84 -3.16
CA ILE A 155 -0.02 -5.11 -3.00
C ILE A 155 1.46 -4.87 -3.28
N ALA A 156 2.32 -5.18 -2.32
CA ALA A 156 3.77 -5.08 -2.47
C ALA A 156 4.50 -6.00 -1.49
N TRP A 157 5.83 -6.08 -1.63
CA TRP A 157 6.70 -6.90 -0.79
C TRP A 157 7.28 -6.11 0.35
N VAL A 158 7.29 -6.71 1.54
CA VAL A 158 7.85 -6.14 2.77
C VAL A 158 8.82 -7.13 3.40
N HIS A 159 9.94 -6.60 3.91
CA HIS A 159 10.87 -7.43 4.68
C HIS A 159 10.19 -7.97 5.95
N ARG A 160 10.46 -9.24 6.30
CA ARG A 160 9.80 -9.94 7.41
C ARG A 160 9.85 -9.22 8.77
N ALA A 161 10.87 -8.38 9.02
CA ALA A 161 10.95 -7.57 10.24
C ALA A 161 9.90 -6.46 10.30
N GLY A 162 9.28 -6.09 9.18
CA GLY A 162 8.32 -5.00 9.09
C GLY A 162 6.91 -5.36 9.55
N VAL A 163 6.58 -6.65 9.61
CA VAL A 163 5.22 -7.12 9.92
C VAL A 163 5.25 -8.25 10.93
N ARG A 164 4.45 -8.15 11.98
CA ARG A 164 4.13 -9.26 12.87
C ARG A 164 3.01 -10.08 12.24
N LEU A 165 3.29 -11.34 11.85
CA LEU A 165 2.26 -12.27 11.39
C LEU A 165 1.27 -12.59 12.50
N MET A 166 0.00 -12.71 12.12
CA MET A 166 -1.11 -12.99 13.01
C MET A 166 -2.09 -13.95 12.33
N ASP A 167 -2.74 -14.79 13.13
CA ASP A 167 -3.96 -15.47 12.73
C ASP A 167 -5.18 -14.54 12.89
N SER A 168 -6.37 -15.05 12.58
CA SER A 168 -7.61 -14.28 12.65
C SER A 168 -7.96 -13.82 14.06
N ALA A 169 -7.66 -14.62 15.09
CA ALA A 169 -7.92 -14.27 16.49
C ALA A 169 -6.95 -13.19 16.99
N GLU A 170 -5.65 -13.33 16.69
CA GLU A 170 -4.61 -12.37 17.06
C GLU A 170 -4.89 -10.98 16.44
N VAL A 171 -5.28 -10.90 15.15
CA VAL A 171 -5.59 -9.62 14.51
C VAL A 171 -6.89 -9.02 15.02
N ALA A 172 -7.90 -9.85 15.32
CA ALA A 172 -9.12 -9.40 15.95
C ALA A 172 -8.86 -8.78 17.34
N ASP A 173 -8.01 -9.39 18.16
CA ASP A 173 -7.57 -8.84 19.45
C ASP A 173 -6.79 -7.53 19.29
N TRP A 174 -5.95 -7.44 18.24
CA TRP A 174 -5.30 -6.18 17.91
C TRP A 174 -6.32 -5.10 17.55
N ASN A 175 -7.29 -5.40 16.69
CA ASN A 175 -8.27 -4.42 16.23
C ASN A 175 -9.20 -3.94 17.34
N ARG A 176 -9.66 -4.84 18.23
CA ARG A 176 -10.52 -4.49 19.40
C ARG A 176 -9.79 -3.69 20.48
N ALA A 177 -8.48 -3.82 20.59
CA ALA A 177 -7.72 -3.16 21.64
C ALA A 177 -7.82 -1.63 21.53
N GLU A 178 -7.92 -0.94 22.66
CA GLU A 178 -7.78 0.51 22.71
C GLU A 178 -6.36 0.92 22.28
N LYS A 179 -6.28 2.00 21.51
CA LYS A 179 -5.02 2.49 20.92
C LYS A 179 -4.83 3.97 21.18
N ILE A 180 -3.58 4.39 21.09
CA ILE A 180 -3.21 5.78 20.84
C ILE A 180 -2.89 5.96 19.36
N VAL A 181 -3.12 7.15 18.85
CA VAL A 181 -2.66 7.63 17.54
C VAL A 181 -1.59 8.69 17.76
N VAL A 182 -0.45 8.53 17.10
CA VAL A 182 0.62 9.52 17.10
C VAL A 182 0.20 10.69 16.22
N THR A 183 0.28 11.92 16.77
CA THR A 183 -0.13 13.16 16.10
C THR A 183 1.05 14.08 15.77
N THR A 184 2.19 13.88 16.42
CA THR A 184 3.43 14.59 16.08
C THR A 184 4.05 14.05 14.80
N HIS A 185 4.77 14.90 14.04
CA HIS A 185 5.47 14.46 12.82
C HIS A 185 6.58 13.45 13.11
N TYR A 186 7.28 13.61 14.24
CA TYR A 186 8.38 12.75 14.64
C TYR A 186 8.50 12.75 16.16
N GLY A 187 8.62 11.59 16.75
CA GLY A 187 8.76 11.38 18.19
C GLY A 187 9.42 10.07 18.53
N PHE A 188 9.36 9.67 19.80
CA PHE A 188 10.00 8.46 20.30
C PHE A 188 9.10 7.69 21.28
N VAL A 189 9.34 6.39 21.33
CA VAL A 189 8.89 5.52 22.40
C VAL A 189 10.06 5.25 23.35
N TYR A 190 9.85 5.44 24.63
CA TYR A 190 10.87 5.30 25.66
C TYR A 190 10.66 4.03 26.49
N SER A 191 11.75 3.45 27.05
CA SER A 191 11.69 2.26 27.89
C SER A 191 11.10 2.51 29.28
N ALA A 192 11.08 3.76 29.74
CA ALA A 192 10.47 4.22 30.98
C ALA A 192 9.76 5.56 30.75
N PRO A 193 8.84 6.02 31.62
CA PRO A 193 8.14 7.29 31.47
C PRO A 193 9.04 8.48 31.78
N ASN A 194 10.10 8.62 31.01
CA ASN A 194 11.15 9.63 31.13
C ASN A 194 11.93 9.74 29.82
N ARG A 195 12.05 10.95 29.27
CA ARG A 195 12.82 11.27 28.04
C ARG A 195 14.30 10.87 28.09
N ARG A 196 14.86 10.74 29.29
CA ARG A 196 16.27 10.33 29.49
C ARG A 196 16.47 8.81 29.48
N SER A 197 15.38 8.03 29.45
CA SER A 197 15.48 6.57 29.36
C SER A 197 15.82 6.14 27.93
N GLN A 198 16.24 4.88 27.79
CA GLN A 198 16.57 4.30 26.48
C GLN A 198 15.37 4.40 25.53
N THR A 199 15.61 4.81 24.30
CA THR A 199 14.64 4.77 23.21
C THR A 199 14.37 3.34 22.79
N VAL A 200 13.10 2.97 22.63
CA VAL A 200 12.64 1.68 22.09
C VAL A 200 12.54 1.76 20.58
N SER A 201 11.91 2.81 20.06
CA SER A 201 11.87 3.14 18.63
C SER A 201 11.53 4.64 18.44
N ASP A 202 11.66 5.08 17.20
CA ASP A 202 10.99 6.31 16.75
C ASP A 202 9.50 6.04 16.44
N ILE A 203 8.73 7.11 16.29
CA ILE A 203 7.34 7.12 15.84
C ILE A 203 7.07 8.33 14.95
N VAL A 204 6.06 8.21 14.07
CA VAL A 204 5.63 9.27 13.17
C VAL A 204 4.11 9.44 13.21
N ALA A 205 3.61 10.56 12.68
CA ALA A 205 2.19 10.85 12.54
C ALA A 205 1.43 9.67 11.90
N GLY A 206 0.30 9.28 12.49
CA GLY A 206 -0.52 8.17 12.03
C GLY A 206 -0.14 6.79 12.59
N ASN A 207 0.99 6.65 13.30
CA ASN A 207 1.31 5.40 14.00
C ASN A 207 0.26 5.09 15.07
N ARG A 208 -0.03 3.80 15.25
CA ARG A 208 -0.99 3.30 16.26
C ARG A 208 -0.33 2.25 17.13
N LEU A 209 -0.53 2.36 18.45
CA LEU A 209 -0.02 1.42 19.45
C LEU A 209 -1.14 1.07 20.44
N LYS A 210 -1.15 -0.18 20.93
CA LYS A 210 -2.08 -0.55 22.02
C LYS A 210 -1.83 0.33 23.24
N TRP A 211 -2.90 0.89 23.80
CA TRP A 211 -2.85 1.69 25.02
C TRP A 211 -3.05 0.80 26.24
N LEU A 212 -2.02 0.73 27.08
CA LEU A 212 -2.02 -0.09 28.31
C LEU A 212 -2.27 0.72 29.58
N GLY A 213 -2.48 2.04 29.45
CA GLY A 213 -2.68 2.95 30.57
C GLY A 213 -1.78 4.18 30.47
N SER A 214 -1.71 4.95 31.56
CA SER A 214 -0.96 6.21 31.63
C SER A 214 -0.10 6.28 32.87
N LYS A 215 1.06 6.91 32.78
CA LYS A 215 1.93 7.21 33.92
C LYS A 215 2.51 8.61 33.76
N ARG A 216 2.10 9.54 34.63
CA ARG A 216 2.46 10.98 34.52
C ARG A 216 2.06 11.52 33.12
N ASP A 217 2.98 12.11 32.40
CA ASP A 217 2.80 12.69 31.08
C ASP A 217 3.04 11.71 29.92
N PHE A 218 2.96 10.40 30.19
CA PHE A 218 3.20 9.35 29.23
C PHE A 218 2.02 8.38 29.14
N TYR A 219 1.75 7.88 27.95
CA TYR A 219 0.98 6.66 27.67
C TYR A 219 1.90 5.45 27.73
N LYS A 220 1.52 4.41 28.51
CA LYS A 220 2.14 3.10 28.41
C LYS A 220 1.52 2.36 27.23
N VAL A 221 2.36 1.83 26.35
CA VAL A 221 1.93 1.23 25.08
C VAL A 221 2.53 -0.15 24.86
N ALA A 222 1.89 -0.93 23.96
CA ALA A 222 2.44 -2.18 23.43
C ALA A 222 2.43 -2.17 21.90
N TYR A 223 3.50 -2.76 21.34
CA TYR A 223 3.68 -3.03 19.91
C TYR A 223 2.96 -4.31 19.48
N PRO A 224 2.80 -4.53 18.16
CA PRO A 224 2.26 -5.79 17.64
C PRO A 224 3.05 -7.03 18.06
N ASP A 225 4.37 -6.92 18.24
CA ASP A 225 5.27 -8.00 18.65
C ASP A 225 5.40 -8.20 20.17
N GLY A 226 4.63 -7.44 20.98
CA GLY A 226 4.61 -7.53 22.43
C GLY A 226 5.63 -6.64 23.15
N ARG A 227 6.57 -5.99 22.46
CA ARG A 227 7.40 -4.95 23.08
C ARG A 227 6.52 -3.89 23.73
N THR A 228 6.98 -3.30 24.81
CA THR A 228 6.27 -2.22 25.50
C THR A 228 7.15 -0.99 25.64
N GLY A 229 6.50 0.16 25.85
CA GLY A 229 7.21 1.42 26.08
C GLY A 229 6.26 2.54 26.50
N TYR A 230 6.77 3.75 26.42
CA TYR A 230 6.09 4.95 26.87
C TYR A 230 6.18 6.03 25.80
N VAL A 231 5.03 6.60 25.38
CA VAL A 231 4.90 7.72 24.45
C VAL A 231 4.44 8.93 25.20
N GLU A 232 5.01 10.10 24.93
CA GLU A 232 4.56 11.34 25.56
C GLU A 232 3.13 11.67 25.15
N LYS A 233 2.35 12.18 26.09
CA LYS A 233 0.97 12.65 25.84
C LYS A 233 0.90 13.83 24.87
N ALA A 234 2.00 14.60 24.77
CA ALA A 234 2.13 15.68 23.81
C ALA A 234 2.24 15.18 22.35
N ASP A 235 2.73 13.94 22.14
CA ASP A 235 3.01 13.38 20.82
C ASP A 235 1.87 12.52 20.28
N ALA A 236 0.89 12.15 21.12
CA ALA A 236 -0.17 11.24 20.76
C ALA A 236 -1.44 11.47 21.57
N CYS A 237 -2.55 10.92 21.15
CA CYS A 237 -3.78 10.89 21.94
C CYS A 237 -4.54 9.57 21.76
N PRO A 238 -5.46 9.22 22.70
CA PRO A 238 -6.33 8.06 22.55
C PRO A 238 -7.13 8.11 21.25
N GLU A 239 -7.16 7.01 20.50
CA GLU A 239 -7.74 6.95 19.15
C GLU A 239 -9.20 7.37 19.10
N LYS A 240 -10.03 6.96 20.08
CA LYS A 240 -11.43 7.38 20.18
C LYS A 240 -11.57 8.89 20.36
N GLN A 241 -10.68 9.51 21.15
CA GLN A 241 -10.66 10.97 21.35
C GLN A 241 -10.19 11.68 20.09
N TRP A 242 -9.13 11.17 19.44
CA TRP A 242 -8.62 11.67 18.18
C TRP A 242 -9.72 11.72 17.12
N ARG A 243 -10.45 10.60 16.85
CA ARG A 243 -11.56 10.58 15.90
C ARG A 243 -12.65 11.59 16.20
N LYS A 244 -13.03 11.74 17.48
CA LYS A 244 -14.05 12.72 17.90
C LYS A 244 -13.59 14.18 17.68
N SER A 245 -12.30 14.45 17.73
CA SER A 245 -11.73 15.79 17.54
C SER A 245 -11.53 16.16 16.07
N LEU A 246 -11.58 15.19 15.14
CA LEU A 246 -11.33 15.42 13.73
C LEU A 246 -12.45 16.24 13.08
N LYS A 247 -12.02 17.25 12.35
CA LYS A 247 -12.88 17.97 11.42
C LYS A 247 -12.52 17.51 10.01
N LYS A 248 -13.52 17.02 9.28
CA LYS A 248 -13.37 16.54 7.90
C LYS A 248 -13.77 17.65 6.91
N ASP A 249 -13.41 18.90 7.23
CA ASP A 249 -13.61 20.05 6.38
C ASP A 249 -12.31 20.46 5.66
N PRO A 250 -12.41 21.15 4.52
CA PRO A 250 -11.25 21.59 3.74
C PRO A 250 -10.23 22.41 4.56
N GLY A 251 -10.69 23.32 5.40
CA GLY A 251 -9.82 24.18 6.19
C GLY A 251 -8.93 23.41 7.17
N SER A 252 -9.50 22.40 7.84
CA SER A 252 -8.75 21.53 8.75
C SER A 252 -7.74 20.64 8.01
N ILE A 253 -8.13 20.10 6.84
CA ILE A 253 -7.26 19.31 5.97
C ILE A 253 -6.09 20.14 5.47
N LEU A 254 -6.34 21.36 4.99
CA LEU A 254 -5.28 22.27 4.55
C LEU A 254 -4.36 22.68 5.68
N LYS A 255 -4.89 22.92 6.88
CA LYS A 255 -4.06 23.19 8.06
C LYS A 255 -3.05 22.06 8.30
N THR A 256 -3.46 20.79 8.18
CA THR A 256 -2.56 19.64 8.28
C THR A 256 -1.54 19.64 7.14
N ALA A 257 -1.95 19.90 5.90
CA ALA A 257 -1.04 19.98 4.76
C ALA A 257 0.05 21.04 4.96
N TYR A 258 -0.31 22.22 5.46
CA TYR A 258 0.64 23.30 5.75
C TYR A 258 1.69 22.93 6.82
N THR A 259 1.37 22.04 7.77
CA THR A 259 2.37 21.59 8.76
C THR A 259 3.46 20.71 8.15
N LEU A 260 3.27 20.22 6.92
CA LEU A 260 4.21 19.36 6.20
C LEU A 260 5.12 20.12 5.22
N ILE A 261 4.97 21.46 5.10
CA ILE A 261 5.85 22.28 4.25
C ILE A 261 7.32 22.05 4.62
N GLY A 262 8.18 21.88 3.59
CA GLY A 262 9.60 21.62 3.74
C GLY A 262 9.97 20.16 3.97
N VAL A 263 8.99 19.23 4.09
CA VAL A 263 9.29 17.78 4.14
C VAL A 263 9.88 17.36 2.80
N PRO A 264 11.07 16.71 2.78
CA PRO A 264 11.72 16.31 1.53
C PRO A 264 10.88 15.35 0.68
N TYR A 265 10.99 15.50 -0.64
CA TYR A 265 10.45 14.51 -1.56
C TYR A 265 11.17 13.18 -1.39
N LEU A 266 10.39 12.11 -1.21
CA LEU A 266 10.87 10.75 -1.21
C LEU A 266 9.97 9.94 -2.15
N TRP A 267 10.53 9.39 -3.23
CA TRP A 267 9.79 8.48 -4.12
C TRP A 267 9.13 7.36 -3.32
N ALA A 268 7.85 7.12 -3.54
CA ALA A 268 7.03 6.15 -2.82
C ALA A 268 6.87 6.41 -1.30
N GLY A 269 7.35 7.54 -0.77
CA GLY A 269 7.18 7.93 0.63
C GLY A 269 5.73 8.30 0.96
N THR A 270 5.26 7.91 2.15
CA THR A 270 3.92 8.23 2.68
C THR A 270 3.98 8.54 4.18
N SER A 271 5.01 9.23 4.62
CA SER A 271 5.19 9.58 6.03
C SER A 271 5.89 10.93 6.18
N SER A 272 5.87 11.49 7.39
CA SER A 272 6.60 12.72 7.71
C SER A 272 8.12 12.63 7.61
N LYS A 273 8.69 11.43 7.36
CA LYS A 273 10.12 11.24 7.05
C LYS A 273 10.48 11.59 5.60
N GLY A 274 9.50 11.68 4.73
CA GLY A 274 9.58 11.99 3.32
C GLY A 274 8.37 11.46 2.59
N MET A 275 7.91 12.18 1.57
CA MET A 275 6.70 11.82 0.83
C MET A 275 6.79 12.25 -0.63
N ASP A 276 6.18 11.45 -1.52
CA ASP A 276 5.93 11.88 -2.88
C ASP A 276 4.61 12.66 -3.00
N CYS A 277 4.21 13.03 -4.20
CA CYS A 277 3.03 13.86 -4.43
C CYS A 277 1.73 13.21 -3.91
N SER A 278 1.48 11.97 -4.27
CA SER A 278 0.29 11.21 -3.82
C SER A 278 0.43 10.75 -2.36
N GLY A 279 1.64 10.56 -1.88
CA GLY A 279 1.96 10.30 -0.48
C GLY A 279 1.65 11.47 0.44
N LEU A 280 1.86 12.72 -0.02
CA LEU A 280 1.40 13.92 0.69
C LEU A 280 -0.12 13.90 0.86
N VAL A 281 -0.87 13.73 -0.24
CA VAL A 281 -2.34 13.64 -0.21
C VAL A 281 -2.78 12.56 0.77
N ARG A 282 -2.20 11.36 0.65
CA ARG A 282 -2.51 10.22 1.51
C ARG A 282 -2.20 10.49 2.98
N THR A 283 -1.04 11.07 3.30
CA THR A 283 -0.64 11.40 4.68
C THR A 283 -1.58 12.42 5.30
N VAL A 284 -1.89 13.49 4.57
CA VAL A 284 -2.81 14.54 5.02
C VAL A 284 -4.19 13.95 5.31
N LEU A 285 -4.77 13.18 4.38
CA LEU A 285 -6.10 12.57 4.55
C LEU A 285 -6.10 11.50 5.65
N TYR A 286 -5.04 10.70 5.78
CA TYR A 286 -4.94 9.69 6.84
C TYR A 286 -4.90 10.31 8.24
N MET A 287 -4.32 11.51 8.39
CA MET A 287 -4.37 12.28 9.64
C MET A 287 -5.77 12.86 9.94
N HIS A 288 -6.70 12.75 8.99
CA HIS A 288 -8.14 13.03 9.15
C HIS A 288 -9.00 11.77 9.11
N ASP A 289 -8.39 10.60 9.38
CA ASP A 289 -9.06 9.29 9.38
C ASP A 289 -9.70 8.96 8.03
N MET A 290 -9.02 9.30 6.92
CA MET A 290 -9.47 9.01 5.56
C MET A 290 -8.43 8.16 4.85
N ILE A 291 -8.86 7.06 4.24
CA ILE A 291 -8.04 6.17 3.41
C ILE A 291 -8.39 6.43 1.96
N ILE A 292 -7.36 6.65 1.13
CA ILE A 292 -7.45 6.91 -0.31
C ILE A 292 -6.44 6.01 -1.04
N PRO A 293 -6.66 5.67 -2.31
CA PRO A 293 -5.68 4.91 -3.11
C PRO A 293 -4.27 5.50 -3.10
N ARG A 294 -3.27 4.64 -3.31
CA ARG A 294 -1.85 5.00 -3.17
C ARG A 294 -1.35 5.97 -4.22
N ASP A 295 -1.55 5.65 -5.49
CA ASP A 295 -0.92 6.37 -6.58
C ASP A 295 -1.77 7.51 -7.12
N ALA A 296 -1.15 8.60 -7.58
CA ALA A 296 -1.85 9.71 -8.18
C ALA A 296 -2.77 9.26 -9.34
N SER A 297 -2.32 8.27 -10.14
CA SER A 297 -3.12 7.69 -11.21
C SER A 297 -4.33 6.89 -10.74
N GLN A 298 -4.37 6.45 -9.49
CA GLN A 298 -5.54 5.82 -8.87
C GLN A 298 -6.42 6.87 -8.17
N GLN A 299 -5.81 7.84 -7.48
CA GLN A 299 -6.50 8.96 -6.84
C GLN A 299 -7.32 9.78 -7.86
N ALA A 300 -6.87 9.83 -9.11
CA ALA A 300 -7.55 10.52 -10.21
C ALA A 300 -8.91 9.92 -10.61
N TYR A 301 -9.23 8.71 -10.14
CA TYR A 301 -10.48 8.02 -10.49
C TYR A 301 -11.44 7.86 -9.31
N VAL A 302 -11.17 8.52 -8.19
CA VAL A 302 -12.05 8.50 -7.01
C VAL A 302 -12.58 9.89 -6.70
N GLY A 303 -13.80 9.95 -6.14
CA GLY A 303 -14.52 11.19 -5.90
C GLY A 303 -15.23 11.72 -7.15
N GLU A 304 -15.64 13.00 -7.09
CA GLU A 304 -16.30 13.72 -8.19
C GLU A 304 -15.25 14.29 -9.15
N HIS A 305 -15.35 13.94 -10.42
CA HIS A 305 -14.49 14.50 -11.47
C HIS A 305 -14.88 15.96 -11.77
N ILE A 306 -13.89 16.85 -11.91
CA ILE A 306 -14.06 18.27 -12.14
C ILE A 306 -13.22 18.71 -13.34
N GLU A 307 -13.87 19.10 -14.43
CA GLU A 307 -13.23 19.83 -15.52
C GLU A 307 -12.92 21.26 -15.04
N ILE A 308 -11.64 21.64 -15.06
CA ILE A 308 -11.17 22.89 -14.46
C ILE A 308 -11.54 24.09 -15.37
N ALA A 309 -12.30 25.04 -14.82
CA ALA A 309 -12.55 26.31 -15.49
C ALA A 309 -11.26 27.13 -15.67
N SER A 310 -11.16 27.92 -16.74
CA SER A 310 -9.94 28.69 -17.06
C SER A 310 -9.52 29.68 -15.96
N ASP A 311 -10.47 30.15 -15.17
CA ASP A 311 -10.30 31.06 -14.03
C ASP A 311 -10.28 30.34 -12.66
N PHE A 312 -10.31 29.00 -12.65
CA PHE A 312 -10.34 28.16 -11.45
C PHE A 312 -11.57 28.35 -10.55
N SER A 313 -12.62 29.06 -11.01
CA SER A 313 -13.78 29.44 -10.19
C SER A 313 -14.60 28.26 -9.67
N ASN A 314 -14.53 27.10 -10.33
CA ASN A 314 -15.25 25.87 -9.94
C ASN A 314 -14.47 24.96 -9.01
N LEU A 315 -13.20 25.26 -8.72
CA LEU A 315 -12.39 24.55 -7.74
C LEU A 315 -12.67 25.04 -6.32
N GLN A 316 -12.64 24.11 -5.38
CA GLN A 316 -12.76 24.36 -3.95
C GLN A 316 -11.50 23.94 -3.20
N PRO A 317 -11.11 24.65 -2.13
CA PRO A 317 -10.04 24.20 -1.27
C PRO A 317 -10.23 22.75 -0.82
N GLY A 318 -9.18 21.92 -0.94
CA GLY A 318 -9.24 20.50 -0.68
C GLY A 318 -9.50 19.61 -1.91
N ASP A 319 -9.84 20.17 -3.08
CA ASP A 319 -9.88 19.43 -4.33
C ASP A 319 -8.47 18.96 -4.70
N LEU A 320 -8.37 17.77 -5.30
CA LEU A 320 -7.11 17.22 -5.80
C LEU A 320 -6.94 17.63 -7.26
N VAL A 321 -5.85 18.33 -7.58
CA VAL A 321 -5.52 18.75 -8.95
C VAL A 321 -4.49 17.81 -9.54
N PHE A 322 -4.73 17.32 -10.77
CA PHE A 322 -3.91 16.30 -11.41
C PHE A 322 -3.17 16.84 -12.62
N PHE A 323 -1.96 16.33 -12.82
CA PHE A 323 -1.03 16.75 -13.85
C PHE A 323 -0.49 15.56 -14.62
N GLY A 324 -0.21 15.75 -15.91
CA GLY A 324 0.29 14.68 -16.77
C GLY A 324 0.18 14.96 -18.24
N SER A 325 -0.12 13.91 -19.02
CA SER A 325 -0.36 14.02 -20.46
C SER A 325 -1.84 13.82 -20.73
N PRO A 326 -2.49 14.68 -21.55
CA PRO A 326 -3.89 14.55 -21.88
C PRO A 326 -4.20 13.25 -22.65
N ALA A 327 -5.47 12.87 -22.68
CA ALA A 327 -5.96 11.80 -23.53
C ALA A 327 -5.75 12.13 -25.01
N THR A 328 -5.53 11.11 -25.82
CA THR A 328 -5.53 11.16 -27.29
C THR A 328 -6.57 10.18 -27.83
N ALA A 329 -6.74 10.12 -29.16
CA ALA A 329 -7.64 9.13 -29.77
C ALA A 329 -7.22 7.67 -29.43
N GLU A 330 -5.91 7.43 -29.22
CA GLU A 330 -5.33 6.09 -29.02
C GLU A 330 -5.07 5.75 -27.55
N ARG A 331 -5.05 6.73 -26.64
CA ARG A 331 -4.68 6.52 -25.23
C ARG A 331 -5.47 7.39 -24.26
N LYS A 332 -5.76 6.85 -23.08
CA LYS A 332 -6.31 7.61 -21.95
C LYS A 332 -5.30 8.64 -21.42
N ALA A 333 -5.78 9.66 -20.72
CA ALA A 333 -4.92 10.59 -19.98
C ALA A 333 -3.96 9.82 -19.06
N ARG A 334 -2.69 10.26 -19.01
CA ARG A 334 -1.68 9.69 -18.11
C ARG A 334 -1.40 10.67 -16.97
N VAL A 335 -1.96 10.40 -15.81
CA VAL A 335 -1.69 11.14 -14.58
C VAL A 335 -0.35 10.71 -14.01
N VAL A 336 0.51 11.68 -13.68
CA VAL A 336 1.86 11.45 -13.12
C VAL A 336 2.15 12.29 -11.87
N HIS A 337 1.26 13.25 -11.54
CA HIS A 337 1.46 14.13 -10.38
C HIS A 337 0.10 14.59 -9.84
N VAL A 338 0.08 14.97 -8.55
CA VAL A 338 -1.11 15.47 -7.85
C VAL A 338 -0.71 16.54 -6.82
N GLY A 339 -1.59 17.50 -6.60
CA GLY A 339 -1.53 18.48 -5.51
C GLY A 339 -2.89 18.69 -4.88
N ILE A 340 -2.92 19.32 -3.72
CA ILE A 340 -4.16 19.72 -3.02
C ILE A 340 -4.40 21.20 -3.31
N TYR A 341 -5.51 21.54 -3.93
CA TYR A 341 -5.90 22.91 -4.20
C TYR A 341 -6.20 23.67 -2.92
N ILE A 342 -5.69 24.91 -2.78
CA ILE A 342 -5.82 25.72 -1.58
C ILE A 342 -6.60 27.04 -1.81
N GLY A 343 -7.04 27.27 -3.04
CA GLY A 343 -7.75 28.49 -3.45
C GLY A 343 -6.88 29.42 -4.27
N GLN A 344 -7.52 30.37 -5.00
CA GLN A 344 -6.85 31.43 -5.77
C GLN A 344 -5.79 30.92 -6.76
N GLY A 345 -6.05 29.80 -7.45
CA GLY A 345 -5.11 29.19 -8.38
C GLY A 345 -3.93 28.49 -7.72
N ARG A 346 -3.81 28.48 -6.40
CA ARG A 346 -2.68 27.89 -5.66
C ARG A 346 -2.97 26.46 -5.24
N PHE A 347 -1.91 25.65 -5.13
CA PHE A 347 -1.97 24.27 -4.65
C PHE A 347 -0.72 23.91 -3.86
N ILE A 348 -0.86 23.00 -2.88
CA ILE A 348 0.25 22.45 -2.12
C ILE A 348 0.56 21.05 -2.68
N HIS A 349 1.82 20.76 -2.94
CA HIS A 349 2.28 19.49 -3.50
C HIS A 349 3.69 19.14 -3.02
N SER A 350 4.13 17.91 -3.29
CA SER A 350 5.49 17.45 -3.04
C SER A 350 6.23 17.26 -4.37
N GLN A 351 7.24 18.10 -4.61
CA GLN A 351 8.12 18.06 -5.78
C GLN A 351 9.46 18.71 -5.40
N GLY A 352 10.48 17.89 -5.10
CA GLY A 352 11.69 18.33 -4.41
C GLY A 352 11.50 18.34 -2.90
N ASP A 353 10.54 19.10 -2.43
CA ASP A 353 9.99 19.11 -1.08
C ASP A 353 8.48 19.40 -1.13
N VAL A 354 7.83 19.49 0.03
CA VAL A 354 6.44 19.95 0.13
C VAL A 354 6.44 21.48 0.13
N HIS A 355 5.79 22.08 -0.86
CA HIS A 355 5.66 23.55 -0.98
C HIS A 355 4.35 23.94 -1.69
N VAL A 356 4.11 25.25 -1.74
CA VAL A 356 2.98 25.86 -2.46
C VAL A 356 3.46 26.38 -3.80
N SER A 357 2.69 26.05 -4.86
CA SER A 357 2.82 26.58 -6.22
C SER A 357 1.51 27.19 -6.69
N SER A 358 1.54 27.95 -7.78
CA SER A 358 0.38 28.57 -8.39
C SER A 358 0.19 28.20 -9.86
N LEU A 359 -1.06 28.02 -10.25
CA LEU A 359 -1.51 27.87 -11.65
C LEU A 359 -1.76 29.22 -12.32
N ASP A 360 -1.83 30.32 -11.57
CA ASP A 360 -2.08 31.67 -12.06
C ASP A 360 -0.76 32.32 -12.49
N ALA A 361 -0.68 32.73 -13.75
CA ALA A 361 0.51 33.34 -14.35
C ALA A 361 0.85 34.71 -13.72
N SER A 362 -0.06 35.37 -13.03
CA SER A 362 0.18 36.63 -12.34
C SER A 362 0.72 36.46 -10.90
N ASP A 363 0.66 35.23 -10.36
CA ASP A 363 1.12 34.91 -9.02
C ASP A 363 2.66 34.78 -8.97
N PRO A 364 3.35 35.35 -7.96
CA PRO A 364 4.79 35.15 -7.77
C PRO A 364 5.22 33.67 -7.61
N LEU A 365 4.30 32.78 -7.21
CA LEU A 365 4.52 31.33 -7.09
C LEU A 365 4.15 30.55 -8.35
N PHE A 366 4.02 31.22 -9.50
CA PHE A 366 3.60 30.60 -10.76
C PHE A 366 4.51 29.44 -11.16
N ASP A 367 3.91 28.27 -11.35
CA ASP A 367 4.58 27.07 -11.81
C ASP A 367 4.17 26.77 -13.27
N ALA A 368 4.93 27.32 -14.19
CA ALA A 368 4.69 27.15 -15.63
C ALA A 368 4.76 25.67 -16.08
N PHE A 369 5.62 24.87 -15.41
CA PHE A 369 5.76 23.44 -15.75
C PHE A 369 4.49 22.66 -15.38
N ASN A 370 3.98 22.82 -14.15
CA ASN A 370 2.75 22.16 -13.73
C ASN A 370 1.53 22.76 -14.45
N ARG A 371 1.48 24.09 -14.67
CA ARG A 371 0.40 24.71 -15.45
C ARG A 371 0.28 24.12 -16.86
N GLY A 372 1.40 23.88 -17.54
CA GLY A 372 1.43 23.33 -18.91
C GLY A 372 0.99 21.88 -19.02
N ARG A 373 0.88 21.16 -17.91
CA ARG A 373 0.46 19.75 -17.86
C ARG A 373 -0.74 19.49 -16.95
N LEU A 374 -1.47 20.57 -16.58
CA LEU A 374 -2.71 20.46 -15.81
C LEU A 374 -3.76 19.68 -16.62
N LEU A 375 -4.42 18.72 -15.97
CA LEU A 375 -5.45 17.89 -16.62
C LEU A 375 -6.85 18.23 -16.13
N PHE A 376 -7.15 17.84 -14.90
CA PHE A 376 -8.46 17.98 -14.25
C PHE A 376 -8.29 17.91 -12.74
N ALA A 377 -9.39 18.00 -12.01
CA ALA A 377 -9.39 17.80 -10.56
C ALA A 377 -10.40 16.73 -10.12
N THR A 378 -10.28 16.26 -8.87
CA THR A 378 -11.33 15.49 -8.21
C THR A 378 -11.64 16.04 -6.83
N ARG A 379 -12.92 15.97 -6.43
CA ARG A 379 -13.40 16.30 -5.08
C ARG A 379 -13.66 15.01 -4.33
N VAL A 380 -12.83 14.69 -3.33
CA VAL A 380 -12.87 13.40 -2.63
C VAL A 380 -13.58 13.47 -1.28
N ILE A 381 -13.50 14.60 -0.57
CA ILE A 381 -13.96 14.73 0.82
C ILE A 381 -15.44 14.34 1.00
N PRO A 382 -16.40 14.79 0.15
CA PRO A 382 -17.81 14.43 0.28
C PRO A 382 -18.13 12.97 -0.04
N TYR A 383 -17.15 12.22 -0.61
CA TYR A 383 -17.33 10.85 -1.09
C TYR A 383 -16.71 9.80 -0.16
N ILE A 384 -16.10 10.22 0.95
CA ILE A 384 -15.59 9.31 1.98
C ILE A 384 -16.74 8.46 2.53
N ASN A 385 -16.53 7.14 2.62
CA ASN A 385 -17.52 6.10 2.97
C ASN A 385 -18.71 5.99 1.99
N LYS A 386 -18.57 6.51 0.76
CA LYS A 386 -19.56 6.36 -0.32
C LYS A 386 -18.99 5.63 -1.54
N MET A 387 -17.70 5.41 -1.57
CA MET A 387 -16.99 4.62 -2.58
C MET A 387 -16.09 3.61 -1.85
N ASP A 388 -15.91 2.42 -2.41
CA ASP A 388 -15.14 1.34 -1.78
C ASP A 388 -13.68 1.72 -1.56
N GLU A 389 -13.13 2.59 -2.41
CA GLU A 389 -11.75 3.06 -2.34
C GLU A 389 -11.55 4.27 -1.40
N LEU A 390 -12.64 4.91 -0.97
CA LEU A 390 -12.63 6.09 -0.09
C LEU A 390 -13.35 5.77 1.21
N ASN A 391 -12.60 5.42 2.25
CA ASN A 391 -13.19 4.99 3.52
C ASN A 391 -12.40 5.54 4.72
N THR A 392 -12.85 5.23 5.91
CA THR A 392 -12.22 5.60 7.18
C THR A 392 -11.71 4.34 7.89
N THR A 393 -10.86 4.47 8.90
CA THR A 393 -10.37 3.29 9.61
C THR A 393 -11.46 2.56 10.41
N ASP A 394 -12.58 3.21 10.72
CA ASP A 394 -13.75 2.59 11.37
C ASP A 394 -14.70 1.90 10.38
N THR A 395 -14.60 2.16 9.08
CA THR A 395 -15.38 1.46 8.03
C THR A 395 -14.53 0.52 7.19
N ASN A 396 -13.21 0.69 7.17
CA ASN A 396 -12.30 -0.12 6.37
C ASN A 396 -12.24 -1.57 6.89
N PRO A 397 -12.43 -2.60 6.02
CA PRO A 397 -12.47 -4.00 6.43
C PRO A 397 -11.24 -4.46 7.22
N TYR A 398 -10.06 -3.96 6.91
CA TYR A 398 -8.80 -4.36 7.56
C TYR A 398 -8.78 -4.00 9.05
N TYR A 399 -9.31 -2.84 9.43
CA TYR A 399 -9.40 -2.40 10.83
C TYR A 399 -10.60 -3.01 11.56
N ARG A 400 -11.50 -3.69 10.81
CA ARG A 400 -12.70 -4.32 11.36
C ARG A 400 -12.64 -5.85 11.47
N TRP A 401 -11.55 -6.48 11.01
CA TRP A 401 -11.42 -7.94 11.17
C TRP A 401 -11.66 -8.36 12.62
N GLY A 402 -12.68 -9.21 12.83
CA GLY A 402 -13.09 -9.73 14.12
C GLY A 402 -13.64 -8.70 15.12
N VAL A 403 -14.00 -7.51 14.62
CA VAL A 403 -14.78 -6.52 15.38
C VAL A 403 -16.24 -6.69 14.98
N GLU A 404 -17.05 -7.21 15.90
CA GLU A 404 -18.50 -7.32 15.70
C GLU A 404 -19.10 -5.91 15.55
N GLU A 405 -20.13 -5.78 14.71
CA GLU A 405 -20.94 -4.56 14.69
C GLU A 405 -21.61 -4.45 16.06
N SER A 406 -21.30 -3.41 16.81
CA SER A 406 -22.09 -3.05 17.98
C SER A 406 -23.45 -2.57 17.47
N ASP A 407 -24.48 -3.34 17.78
CA ASP A 407 -25.89 -3.00 17.57
C ASP A 407 -26.24 -1.59 18.08
#